data_8e031b64ae1eef28d54b24e514c96cc8
#
_entry.id   8e031b64ae1eef28d54b24e514c96cc8
#
_cell.length_a   1.000
_cell.length_b   1.000
_cell.length_c   1.000
_cell.angle_alpha   90.00
_cell.angle_beta   90.00
_cell.angle_gamma   90.00
#
_symmetry.space_group_name_H-M   'P 1'
#
loop_
_entity.id
_entity.type
_entity.pdbx_description
1 polymer ?
#
loop_
_entity_poly.entity_id
_entity_poly.type
_entity_poly.pdbx_seq_one_letter_code
_entity_poly.pdbx_strand_id
1 'polypeptide(L)'
;MEKKEISMQLYTTRHFQPYDPILKFLSESGIVNIELFGLETMNIDEFKSMMDQSNISSKSTHVSYESLSDPSNIINRANKMNIKHIIVPAPPARKDAEFKNTFDMNENEWMDFG
;
A
#
# COMPACT_ATOMS: atom_id res chain seq x y z
N MET A 1 10.29 -6.16 20.72
CA MET A 1 9.53 -5.37 19.72
C MET A 1 8.25 -4.87 20.36
N GLU A 2 8.03 -3.58 20.34
CA GLU A 2 6.79 -3.01 20.85
C GLU A 2 5.66 -3.17 19.82
N LYS A 3 4.41 -3.31 20.27
CA LYS A 3 3.25 -3.48 19.37
C LYS A 3 3.12 -2.34 18.34
N LYS A 4 3.53 -1.12 18.70
CA LYS A 4 3.52 0.04 17.78
C LYS A 4 4.52 -0.08 16.61
N GLU A 5 5.45 -1.03 16.69
CA GLU A 5 6.42 -1.31 15.61
C GLU A 5 5.91 -2.34 14.62
N ILE A 6 4.80 -3.00 14.95
CA ILE A 6 4.17 -3.99 14.08
C ILE A 6 3.15 -3.30 13.20
N SER A 7 3.21 -3.58 11.92
CA SER A 7 2.24 -3.09 10.92
C SER A 7 1.64 -4.25 10.17
N MET A 8 0.32 -4.24 10.02
CA MET A 8 -0.37 -5.25 9.21
C MET A 8 -0.58 -4.74 7.80
N GLN A 9 -0.24 -5.55 6.81
CA GLN A 9 -0.49 -5.24 5.41
C GLN A 9 -1.97 -5.45 5.07
N LEU A 10 -2.67 -4.36 4.78
CA LEU A 10 -4.11 -4.38 4.52
C LEU A 10 -4.48 -5.12 3.23
N TYR A 11 -3.57 -5.23 2.28
CA TYR A 11 -3.79 -5.95 1.03
C TYR A 11 -4.24 -7.41 1.24
N THR A 12 -3.81 -8.04 2.32
CA THR A 12 -4.23 -9.41 2.66
C THR A 12 -5.73 -9.53 2.91
N THR A 13 -6.39 -8.42 3.23
CA THR A 13 -7.83 -8.35 3.52
C THR A 13 -8.66 -7.80 2.37
N ARG A 14 -8.09 -7.62 1.18
CA ARG A 14 -8.72 -6.94 0.04
C ARG A 14 -10.06 -7.54 -0.42
N HIS A 15 -10.30 -8.79 -0.10
CA HIS A 15 -11.56 -9.48 -0.44
C HIS A 15 -12.61 -9.40 0.67
N PHE A 16 -12.30 -8.75 1.79
CA PHE A 16 -13.18 -8.68 2.96
C PHE A 16 -13.65 -7.24 3.22
N GLN A 17 -14.15 -6.59 2.20
CA GLN A 17 -14.73 -5.24 2.34
C GLN A 17 -16.15 -5.31 2.91
N PRO A 18 -16.60 -4.27 3.62
CA PRO A 18 -15.90 -3.03 3.94
C PRO A 18 -14.80 -3.22 5.01
N TYR A 19 -13.87 -2.26 5.07
CA TYR A 19 -12.71 -2.35 5.96
C TYR A 19 -12.98 -1.93 7.41
N ASP A 20 -14.08 -1.23 7.69
CA ASP A 20 -14.41 -0.76 9.03
C ASP A 20 -14.31 -1.86 10.11
N PRO A 21 -14.94 -3.05 9.94
CA PRO A 21 -14.85 -4.11 10.94
C PRO A 21 -13.43 -4.64 11.11
N ILE A 22 -12.64 -4.66 10.04
CA ILE A 22 -11.25 -5.13 10.06
C ILE A 22 -10.39 -4.16 10.86
N LEU A 23 -10.51 -2.86 10.61
CA LEU A 23 -9.76 -1.85 11.34
C LEU A 23 -10.12 -1.85 12.82
N LYS A 24 -11.40 -2.00 13.13
CA LYS A 24 -11.86 -2.13 14.51
C LYS A 24 -11.27 -3.35 15.21
N PHE A 25 -11.30 -4.50 14.56
CA PHE A 25 -10.71 -5.75 15.07
C PHE A 25 -9.22 -5.59 15.34
N LEU A 26 -8.47 -5.00 14.40
CA LEU A 26 -7.03 -4.76 14.57
C LEU A 26 -6.75 -3.86 15.76
N SER A 27 -7.50 -2.76 15.89
CA SER A 27 -7.37 -1.82 17.00
C SER A 27 -7.64 -2.52 18.36
N GLU A 28 -8.71 -3.28 18.44
CA GLU A 28 -9.06 -4.06 19.65
C GLU A 28 -7.99 -5.12 19.99
N SER A 29 -7.31 -5.63 18.97
CA SER A 29 -6.20 -6.58 19.13
C SER A 29 -4.86 -5.92 19.48
N GLY A 30 -4.83 -4.58 19.54
CA GLY A 30 -3.64 -3.80 19.86
C GLY A 30 -2.71 -3.54 18.69
N ILE A 31 -3.15 -3.79 17.45
CA ILE A 31 -2.44 -3.43 16.22
C ILE A 31 -2.94 -2.06 15.78
N VAL A 32 -2.08 -1.06 15.86
CA VAL A 32 -2.44 0.34 15.59
C VAL A 32 -1.85 0.88 14.30
N ASN A 33 -1.02 0.10 13.63
CA ASN A 33 -0.41 0.48 12.35
C ASN A 33 -0.81 -0.51 11.26
N ILE A 34 -1.09 0.02 10.08
CA ILE A 34 -1.34 -0.76 8.88
C ILE A 34 -0.45 -0.26 7.74
N GLU A 35 -0.18 -1.12 6.79
CA GLU A 35 0.38 -0.74 5.50
C GLU A 35 -0.75 -0.73 4.48
N LEU A 36 -0.97 0.40 3.85
CA LEU A 36 -2.04 0.60 2.87
C LEU A 36 -1.64 0.09 1.49
N PHE A 37 -2.61 0.04 0.61
CA PHE A 37 -2.43 -0.23 -0.82
C PHE A 37 -3.44 0.57 -1.62
N GLY A 38 -3.15 0.79 -2.91
CA GLY A 38 -4.08 1.48 -3.80
C GLY A 38 -4.30 2.95 -3.47
N LEU A 39 -3.28 3.63 -2.95
CA LEU A 39 -3.37 5.05 -2.59
C LEU A 39 -3.83 5.91 -3.78
N GLU A 40 -3.43 5.56 -4.99
CA GLU A 40 -3.72 6.27 -6.23
C GLU A 40 -5.22 6.35 -6.57
N THR A 41 -6.01 5.38 -6.11
CA THR A 41 -7.45 5.30 -6.40
C THR A 41 -8.34 5.40 -5.16
N MET A 42 -7.74 5.48 -3.99
CA MET A 42 -8.44 5.50 -2.71
C MET A 42 -9.25 6.79 -2.52
N ASN A 43 -10.45 6.67 -1.92
CA ASN A 43 -11.13 7.83 -1.37
C ASN A 43 -10.45 8.24 -0.06
N ILE A 44 -9.58 9.25 -0.14
CA ILE A 44 -8.69 9.65 0.96
C ILE A 44 -9.50 10.09 2.19
N ASP A 45 -10.51 10.94 2.00
CA ASP A 45 -11.25 11.51 3.13
C ASP A 45 -12.04 10.45 3.87
N GLU A 46 -12.70 9.56 3.13
CA GLU A 46 -13.45 8.44 3.69
C GLU A 46 -12.54 7.48 4.46
N PHE A 47 -11.44 7.07 3.85
CA PHE A 47 -10.53 6.10 4.46
C PHE A 47 -9.80 6.68 5.67
N LYS A 48 -9.40 7.94 5.59
CA LYS A 48 -8.79 8.65 6.72
C LYS A 48 -9.75 8.74 7.90
N SER A 49 -11.01 9.10 7.65
CA SER A 49 -12.05 9.14 8.70
C SER A 49 -12.23 7.77 9.37
N MET A 50 -12.26 6.71 8.57
CA MET A 50 -12.38 5.33 9.06
C MET A 50 -11.19 4.93 9.93
N MET A 51 -9.97 5.27 9.53
CA MET A 51 -8.77 5.02 10.31
C MET A 51 -8.76 5.81 11.63
N ASP A 52 -9.15 7.08 11.59
CA ASP A 52 -9.20 7.93 12.77
C ASP A 52 -10.22 7.40 13.80
N GLN A 53 -11.37 6.92 13.36
CA GLN A 53 -12.38 6.31 14.23
C GLN A 53 -11.88 5.06 14.94
N SER A 54 -10.96 4.32 14.34
CA SER A 54 -10.40 3.09 14.89
C SER A 54 -9.03 3.31 15.57
N ASN A 55 -8.54 4.54 15.65
CA ASN A 55 -7.21 4.87 16.15
C ASN A 55 -6.09 4.08 15.45
N ILE A 56 -6.23 3.91 14.15
CA ILE A 56 -5.24 3.25 13.29
C ILE A 56 -4.53 4.28 12.46
N SER A 57 -3.24 4.11 12.29
CA SER A 57 -2.40 4.95 11.43
C SER A 57 -1.67 4.11 10.39
N SER A 58 -1.17 4.77 9.35
CA SER A 58 -0.31 4.13 8.36
C SER A 58 0.89 5.02 8.07
N LYS A 59 2.07 4.42 8.01
CA LYS A 59 3.30 5.11 7.63
C LYS A 59 3.75 4.74 6.23
N SER A 60 3.19 3.68 5.66
CA SER A 60 3.58 3.15 4.36
C SER A 60 2.37 2.74 3.54
N THR A 61 2.54 2.76 2.22
CA THR A 61 1.53 2.30 1.27
C THR A 61 2.18 1.66 0.06
N HIS A 62 1.52 0.65 -0.48
CA HIS A 62 1.84 0.14 -1.81
C HIS A 62 1.13 0.98 -2.88
N VAL A 63 1.85 1.27 -3.95
CA VAL A 63 1.30 1.88 -5.16
C VAL A 63 1.75 1.08 -6.38
N SER A 64 1.00 1.20 -7.48
CA SER A 64 1.42 0.57 -8.73
C SER A 64 2.60 1.34 -9.34
N TYR A 65 3.42 0.65 -10.13
CA TYR A 65 4.52 1.29 -10.86
C TYR A 65 4.00 2.38 -11.81
N GLU A 66 2.88 2.11 -12.48
CA GLU A 66 2.26 3.03 -13.43
C GLU A 66 1.84 4.35 -12.76
N SER A 67 1.44 4.30 -11.51
CA SER A 67 1.02 5.51 -10.78
C SER A 67 2.16 6.52 -10.57
N LEU A 68 3.41 6.08 -10.70
CA LEU A 68 4.58 6.95 -10.60
C LEU A 68 4.74 7.87 -11.82
N SER A 69 3.97 7.66 -12.88
CA SER A 69 3.92 8.59 -14.02
C SER A 69 3.33 9.96 -13.62
N ASP A 70 2.56 10.02 -12.54
CA ASP A 70 2.07 11.24 -11.92
C ASP A 70 2.48 11.30 -10.44
N PRO A 71 3.75 11.59 -10.15
CA PRO A 71 4.25 11.59 -8.78
C PRO A 71 3.60 12.66 -7.92
N SER A 72 3.16 13.78 -8.49
CA SER A 72 2.51 14.85 -7.74
C SER A 72 1.20 14.37 -7.11
N ASN A 73 0.40 13.59 -7.82
CA ASN A 73 -0.82 13.01 -7.29
C ASN A 73 -0.53 12.10 -6.10
N ILE A 74 0.47 11.22 -6.23
CA ILE A 74 0.87 10.30 -5.16
C ILE A 74 1.38 11.06 -3.93
N ILE A 75 2.23 12.04 -4.13
CA ILE A 75 2.79 12.85 -3.04
C ILE A 75 1.68 13.61 -2.29
N ASN A 76 0.75 14.23 -3.02
CA ASN A 76 -0.35 14.97 -2.41
C ASN A 76 -1.25 14.03 -1.58
N ARG A 77 -1.57 12.87 -2.09
CA ARG A 77 -2.37 11.86 -1.38
C ARG A 77 -1.65 11.31 -0.15
N ALA A 78 -0.37 11.00 -0.29
CA ALA A 78 0.46 10.55 0.83
C ALA A 78 0.53 11.58 1.94
N ASN A 79 0.69 12.85 1.59
CA ASN A 79 0.70 13.94 2.56
C ASN A 79 -0.62 14.07 3.31
N LYS A 80 -1.75 13.96 2.62
CA LYS A 80 -3.08 13.98 3.25
C LYS A 80 -3.28 12.84 4.24
N MET A 81 -2.71 11.68 3.95
CA MET A 81 -2.78 10.48 4.80
C MET A 81 -1.64 10.40 5.83
N ASN A 82 -0.73 11.37 5.84
CA ASN A 82 0.47 11.36 6.67
C ASN A 82 1.36 10.12 6.46
N ILE A 83 1.40 9.62 5.23
CA ILE A 83 2.22 8.49 4.81
C ILE A 83 3.63 8.97 4.46
N LYS A 84 4.64 8.25 4.92
CA LYS A 84 6.04 8.63 4.75
C LYS A 84 6.82 7.73 3.79
N HIS A 85 6.33 6.54 3.55
CA HIS A 85 7.01 5.55 2.71
C HIS A 85 6.06 5.03 1.63
N ILE A 86 6.50 5.14 0.40
CA ILE A 86 5.79 4.62 -0.77
C ILE A 86 6.57 3.44 -1.31
N ILE A 87 5.89 2.32 -1.49
CA ILE A 87 6.48 1.05 -1.88
C ILE A 87 5.87 0.62 -3.21
N VAL A 88 6.72 0.30 -4.16
CA VAL A 88 6.32 -0.37 -5.39
C VAL A 88 6.66 -1.85 -5.24
N PRO A 89 5.66 -2.70 -4.98
CA PRO A 89 5.92 -4.09 -4.61
C PRO A 89 6.43 -4.95 -5.76
N ALA A 90 6.14 -4.55 -6.99
CA ALA A 90 6.55 -5.28 -8.18
C ALA A 90 6.64 -4.35 -9.38
N PRO A 91 7.66 -4.52 -10.25
CA PRO A 91 7.67 -3.85 -11.54
C PRO A 91 6.58 -4.43 -12.45
N PRO A 92 6.11 -3.67 -13.46
CA PRO A 92 5.15 -4.18 -14.43
C PRO A 92 5.78 -5.26 -15.30
N ALA A 93 4.97 -6.22 -15.76
CA ALA A 93 5.38 -7.15 -16.79
C ALA A 93 5.61 -6.39 -18.10
N ARG A 94 6.75 -6.61 -18.75
CA ARG A 94 7.05 -5.99 -20.04
C ARG A 94 6.31 -6.73 -21.15
N LYS A 95 5.60 -5.99 -22.01
CA LYS A 95 4.79 -6.59 -23.09
C LYS A 95 5.60 -7.37 -24.13
N ASP A 96 6.86 -7.01 -24.28
CA ASP A 96 7.82 -7.59 -25.23
C ASP A 96 8.76 -8.63 -24.62
N ALA A 97 8.57 -8.95 -23.35
CA ALA A 97 9.41 -9.90 -22.63
C ALA A 97 8.83 -11.32 -22.66
N GLU A 98 9.70 -12.31 -22.60
CA GLU A 98 9.30 -13.72 -22.53
C GLU A 98 8.62 -14.12 -21.22
N PHE A 99 8.78 -13.31 -20.16
CA PHE A 99 8.17 -13.54 -18.86
C PHE A 99 6.79 -12.88 -18.75
N LYS A 100 5.90 -13.49 -18.00
CA LYS A 100 4.53 -13.01 -17.78
C LYS A 100 4.36 -12.16 -16.52
N ASN A 101 5.27 -12.27 -15.57
CA ASN A 101 5.28 -11.54 -14.31
C ASN A 101 6.71 -11.38 -13.80
N THR A 102 6.88 -10.65 -12.69
CA THR A 102 8.21 -10.36 -12.12
C THR A 102 9.00 -11.58 -11.68
N PHE A 103 8.34 -12.66 -11.34
CA PHE A 103 9.02 -13.89 -10.91
C PHE A 103 9.71 -14.62 -12.07
N ASP A 104 9.30 -14.32 -13.30
CA ASP A 104 9.87 -14.91 -14.51
C ASP A 104 11.04 -14.09 -15.07
N MET A 105 11.38 -12.95 -14.45
CA MET A 105 12.48 -12.10 -14.88
C MET A 105 13.84 -12.75 -14.59
N ASN A 106 14.70 -12.78 -15.62
CA ASN A 106 16.09 -13.18 -15.45
C ASN A 106 16.98 -12.01 -14.96
N GLU A 107 18.26 -12.30 -14.67
CA GLU A 107 19.17 -11.31 -14.12
C GLU A 107 19.31 -10.06 -15.01
N ASN A 108 19.43 -10.23 -16.33
CA ASN A 108 19.57 -9.09 -17.26
C ASN A 108 18.32 -8.23 -17.28
N GLU A 109 17.14 -8.83 -17.24
CA GLU A 109 15.87 -8.12 -17.21
C GLU A 109 15.71 -7.32 -15.91
N TRP A 110 16.15 -7.85 -14.77
CA TRP A 110 16.20 -7.12 -13.52
C TRP A 110 17.18 -5.96 -13.55
N MET A 111 18.37 -6.16 -14.17
CA MET A 111 19.34 -5.08 -14.34
C MET A 111 18.82 -3.96 -15.26
N ASP A 112 18.15 -4.30 -16.34
CA ASP A 112 17.54 -3.33 -17.26
C ASP A 112 16.39 -2.54 -16.58
N PHE A 113 15.68 -3.15 -15.68
CA PHE A 113 14.63 -2.48 -14.90
C PHE A 113 15.21 -1.44 -13.93
N GLY A 114 16.29 -1.77 -13.25
CA GLY A 114 16.97 -0.87 -12.30
C GLY A 114 17.73 0.22 -13.01
#